data_ef05478746cf175d46bef9b55abab5b7
#
_entry.id   ef05478746cf175d46bef9b55abab5b7
#
_cell.length_a   1.000
_cell.length_b   1.000
_cell.length_c   1.000
_cell.angle_alpha   90.00
_cell.angle_beta   90.00
_cell.angle_gamma   90.00
#
_symmetry.space_group_name_H-M   'P 1'
#
loop_
_entity.id
_entity.type
_entity.pdbx_description
1 polymer ?
#
loop_
_entity_poly.entity_id
_entity_poly.type
_entity_poly.pdbx_seq_one_letter_code
_entity_poly.pdbx_strand_id
1 'polypeptide(L)'
;LGLSKGNVLSQDMIRSMASHPIVFALANPTPEISYEDAMASRPDVLMSTGRSDYPNQINNVIGFPYIFRGALDTRATAINEEMKLAAVHAIAALAKKPVPDVVNNAYHVNNFTFGPSYFIPKPVDPRLITEVSMAVAKAAMESGVARKQITDWSAYEHQLRELMGQENKLTRQLYAMARRDPQRVVFAEGIHPNMLKAAVEAK
;
A
#
# COMPACT_ATOMS: atom_id res chain seq x y z
N LEU A 1 16.20 -10.61 -6.78
CA LEU A 1 15.48 -9.61 -7.55
C LEU A 1 15.85 -9.73 -9.02
N GLY A 2 14.88 -10.04 -9.87
CA GLY A 2 15.03 -10.12 -11.33
C GLY A 2 14.21 -9.02 -12.01
N LEU A 3 14.78 -8.41 -13.07
CA LEU A 3 14.18 -7.27 -13.79
C LEU A 3 14.44 -7.34 -15.32
N SER A 4 15.07 -8.40 -15.82
CA SER A 4 15.64 -8.32 -17.16
C SER A 4 15.09 -9.34 -18.15
N LYS A 5 15.10 -10.63 -17.83
CA LYS A 5 14.78 -11.70 -18.78
C LYS A 5 14.02 -12.84 -18.10
N GLY A 6 12.98 -13.31 -18.79
CA GLY A 6 12.19 -14.45 -18.35
C GLY A 6 12.95 -15.78 -18.37
N ASN A 7 12.53 -16.70 -17.51
CA ASN A 7 12.99 -18.12 -17.47
C ASN A 7 14.49 -18.29 -17.24
N VAL A 8 15.13 -17.40 -16.47
CA VAL A 8 16.56 -17.49 -16.13
C VAL A 8 16.81 -18.06 -14.73
N LEU A 9 15.77 -18.20 -13.92
CA LEU A 9 15.83 -18.74 -12.57
C LEU A 9 15.21 -20.14 -12.55
N SER A 10 15.97 -21.18 -12.13
CA SER A 10 15.48 -22.54 -12.05
C SER A 10 14.96 -22.87 -10.63
N GLN A 11 14.15 -23.93 -10.54
CA GLN A 11 13.70 -24.47 -9.26
C GLN A 11 14.89 -24.87 -8.34
N ASP A 12 15.97 -25.42 -8.92
CA ASP A 12 17.15 -25.79 -8.13
C ASP A 12 17.88 -24.57 -7.55
N MET A 13 17.92 -23.45 -8.29
CA MET A 13 18.42 -22.20 -7.74
C MET A 13 17.57 -21.71 -6.57
N ILE A 14 16.24 -21.81 -6.64
CA ILE A 14 15.36 -21.47 -5.50
C ILE A 14 15.62 -22.41 -4.30
N ARG A 15 15.77 -23.73 -4.54
CA ARG A 15 16.06 -24.71 -3.49
C ARG A 15 17.39 -24.43 -2.77
N SER A 16 18.40 -23.90 -3.49
CA SER A 16 19.71 -23.59 -2.93
C SER A 16 19.77 -22.32 -2.09
N MET A 17 18.70 -21.50 -2.11
CA MET A 17 18.66 -20.26 -1.32
C MET A 17 18.53 -20.55 0.19
N ALA A 18 18.83 -19.54 1.02
CA ALA A 18 18.62 -19.60 2.47
C ALA A 18 17.14 -19.87 2.81
N SER A 19 16.86 -20.19 4.08
CA SER A 19 15.47 -20.35 4.56
C SER A 19 14.66 -19.07 4.38
N HIS A 20 13.36 -19.21 4.06
CA HIS A 20 12.42 -18.13 3.82
C HIS A 20 12.93 -17.12 2.76
N PRO A 21 13.32 -17.58 1.56
CA PRO A 21 13.87 -16.69 0.55
C PRO A 21 12.82 -15.74 -0.01
N ILE A 22 13.24 -14.52 -0.25
CA ILE A 22 12.40 -13.49 -0.91
C ILE A 22 12.77 -13.47 -2.39
N VAL A 23 11.80 -13.77 -3.25
CA VAL A 23 11.99 -13.83 -4.70
C VAL A 23 11.09 -12.82 -5.40
N PHE A 24 11.68 -11.81 -6.00
CA PHE A 24 11.00 -10.83 -6.83
C PHE A 24 11.38 -11.09 -8.31
N ALA A 25 10.50 -11.79 -9.03
CA ALA A 25 10.65 -12.12 -10.44
C ALA A 25 9.81 -11.13 -11.26
N LEU A 26 10.41 -10.01 -11.64
CA LEU A 26 9.70 -8.84 -12.17
C LEU A 26 9.94 -8.62 -13.67
N ALA A 27 10.63 -9.51 -14.37
CA ALA A 27 10.74 -9.44 -15.83
C ALA A 27 9.36 -9.53 -16.49
N ASN A 28 9.15 -8.72 -17.52
CA ASN A 28 7.87 -8.57 -18.18
C ASN A 28 8.04 -8.78 -19.70
N PRO A 29 7.20 -9.56 -20.41
CA PRO A 29 5.95 -10.19 -19.93
C PRO A 29 6.14 -11.51 -19.18
N THR A 30 7.29 -12.16 -19.32
CA THR A 30 7.59 -13.46 -18.69
C THR A 30 8.53 -13.25 -17.52
N PRO A 31 8.15 -13.67 -16.30
CA PRO A 31 9.03 -13.55 -15.13
C PRO A 31 10.24 -14.49 -15.22
N GLU A 32 11.25 -14.24 -14.40
CA GLU A 32 12.48 -15.05 -14.32
C GLU A 32 12.21 -16.52 -13.94
N ILE A 33 11.16 -16.75 -13.15
CA ILE A 33 10.58 -18.05 -12.84
C ILE A 33 9.07 -17.87 -12.69
N SER A 34 8.26 -18.86 -13.09
CA SER A 34 6.82 -18.81 -12.86
C SER A 34 6.48 -18.87 -11.37
N TYR A 35 5.33 -18.33 -11.00
CA TYR A 35 4.87 -18.41 -9.61
C TYR A 35 4.71 -19.86 -9.15
N GLU A 36 4.15 -20.70 -10.03
CA GLU A 36 3.93 -22.12 -9.78
C GLU A 36 5.24 -22.87 -9.55
N ASP A 37 6.24 -22.66 -10.40
CA ASP A 37 7.55 -23.31 -10.27
C ASP A 37 8.29 -22.88 -8.99
N ALA A 38 8.21 -21.60 -8.65
CA ALA A 38 8.80 -21.08 -7.42
C ALA A 38 8.15 -21.71 -6.17
N MET A 39 6.82 -21.74 -6.12
CA MET A 39 6.07 -22.35 -5.01
C MET A 39 6.23 -23.87 -4.94
N ALA A 40 6.34 -24.57 -6.09
CA ALA A 40 6.61 -26.00 -6.16
C ALA A 40 8.04 -26.35 -5.72
N SER A 41 8.99 -25.42 -5.85
CA SER A 41 10.39 -25.67 -5.46
C SER A 41 10.57 -25.76 -3.95
N ARG A 42 9.85 -24.92 -3.17
CA ARG A 42 9.86 -24.92 -1.70
C ARG A 42 8.70 -24.10 -1.12
N PRO A 43 8.05 -24.55 -0.01
CA PRO A 43 6.83 -23.92 0.51
C PRO A 43 7.06 -22.62 1.28
N ASP A 44 8.30 -22.31 1.69
CA ASP A 44 8.65 -21.15 2.50
C ASP A 44 9.08 -19.92 1.67
N VAL A 45 8.96 -19.98 0.34
CA VAL A 45 9.32 -18.87 -0.53
C VAL A 45 8.33 -17.71 -0.42
N LEU A 46 8.84 -16.49 -0.23
CA LEU A 46 8.07 -15.26 -0.32
C LEU A 46 8.16 -14.74 -1.75
N MET A 47 7.14 -15.03 -2.55
CA MET A 47 7.15 -14.77 -3.99
C MET A 47 6.36 -13.52 -4.36
N SER A 48 6.92 -12.74 -5.28
CA SER A 48 6.28 -11.60 -5.91
C SER A 48 6.61 -11.54 -7.40
N THR A 49 5.64 -11.11 -8.20
CA THR A 49 5.80 -10.89 -9.64
C THR A 49 5.15 -9.57 -10.06
N GLY A 50 5.36 -9.16 -11.32
CA GLY A 50 4.63 -8.02 -11.92
C GLY A 50 3.19 -8.34 -12.34
N ARG A 51 2.76 -9.60 -12.27
CA ARG A 51 1.45 -10.05 -12.77
C ARG A 51 0.34 -9.79 -11.75
N SER A 52 -0.83 -9.39 -12.25
CA SER A 52 -2.02 -9.09 -11.44
C SER A 52 -2.80 -10.32 -10.98
N ASP A 53 -2.58 -11.45 -11.65
CA ASP A 53 -3.25 -12.73 -11.37
C ASP A 53 -2.61 -13.54 -10.22
N TYR A 54 -1.44 -13.07 -9.71
CA TYR A 54 -0.75 -13.69 -8.60
C TYR A 54 -0.74 -12.84 -7.33
N PRO A 55 -0.52 -13.46 -6.15
CA PRO A 55 -0.29 -12.73 -4.91
C PRO A 55 0.90 -11.78 -5.01
N ASN A 56 0.88 -10.73 -4.18
CA ASN A 56 1.99 -9.78 -4.03
C ASN A 56 2.45 -9.14 -5.35
N GLN A 57 1.50 -8.73 -6.18
CA GLN A 57 1.82 -8.00 -7.41
C GLN A 57 2.67 -6.77 -7.11
N ILE A 58 3.84 -6.64 -7.73
CA ILE A 58 4.61 -5.40 -7.77
C ILE A 58 4.25 -4.64 -9.04
N ASN A 59 3.66 -3.46 -8.85
CA ASN A 59 3.28 -2.56 -9.92
C ASN A 59 3.71 -1.14 -9.56
N ASN A 60 4.31 -0.44 -10.51
CA ASN A 60 4.76 0.96 -10.33
C ASN A 60 3.63 1.89 -9.86
N VAL A 61 2.38 1.55 -10.14
CA VAL A 61 1.21 2.34 -9.76
C VAL A 61 1.00 2.47 -8.24
N ILE A 62 1.59 1.60 -7.43
CA ILE A 62 1.50 1.70 -5.96
C ILE A 62 2.44 2.76 -5.37
N GLY A 63 3.42 3.23 -6.13
CA GLY A 63 4.42 4.22 -5.68
C GLY A 63 4.48 5.45 -6.54
N PHE A 64 4.68 5.27 -7.84
CA PHE A 64 5.00 6.34 -8.79
C PHE A 64 4.01 7.53 -8.73
N PRO A 65 2.67 7.37 -8.85
CA PRO A 65 1.76 8.51 -8.85
C PRO A 65 1.82 9.31 -7.56
N TYR A 66 1.98 8.62 -6.44
CA TYR A 66 1.90 9.22 -5.11
C TYR A 66 3.22 9.88 -4.69
N ILE A 67 4.37 9.37 -5.16
CA ILE A 67 5.67 10.04 -5.02
C ILE A 67 5.63 11.38 -5.75
N PHE A 68 5.14 11.38 -7.01
CA PHE A 68 4.98 12.63 -7.76
C PHE A 68 3.95 13.56 -7.13
N ARG A 69 2.86 13.02 -6.58
CA ARG A 69 1.84 13.83 -5.91
C ARG A 69 2.44 14.60 -4.73
N GLY A 70 3.15 13.91 -3.83
CA GLY A 70 3.83 14.56 -2.70
C GLY A 70 4.87 15.58 -3.12
N ALA A 71 5.67 15.25 -4.14
CA ALA A 71 6.69 16.16 -4.68
C ALA A 71 6.09 17.42 -5.32
N LEU A 72 5.04 17.28 -6.14
CA LEU A 72 4.39 18.40 -6.82
C LEU A 72 3.63 19.30 -5.86
N ASP A 73 2.95 18.75 -4.86
CA ASP A 73 2.19 19.54 -3.89
C ASP A 73 3.07 20.41 -3.01
N THR A 74 4.28 19.93 -2.71
CA THR A 74 5.33 20.71 -2.02
C THR A 74 6.20 21.52 -2.96
N ARG A 75 5.98 21.44 -4.28
CA ARG A 75 6.82 22.06 -5.31
C ARG A 75 8.30 21.73 -5.09
N ALA A 76 8.60 20.49 -4.80
CA ALA A 76 9.95 20.02 -4.54
C ALA A 76 10.87 20.28 -5.73
N THR A 77 12.11 20.68 -5.47
CA THR A 77 13.13 20.92 -6.50
C THR A 77 13.68 19.65 -7.11
N ALA A 78 13.59 18.54 -6.37
CA ALA A 78 14.04 17.21 -6.78
C ALA A 78 13.26 16.15 -6.00
N ILE A 79 13.23 14.92 -6.51
CA ILE A 79 12.81 13.73 -5.75
C ILE A 79 14.10 13.08 -5.25
N ASN A 80 14.44 13.31 -3.99
CA ASN A 80 15.65 12.81 -3.35
C ASN A 80 15.46 11.41 -2.71
N GLU A 81 16.53 10.87 -2.13
CA GLU A 81 16.50 9.54 -1.52
C GLU A 81 15.58 9.48 -0.30
N GLU A 82 15.53 10.54 0.51
CA GLU A 82 14.66 10.65 1.68
C GLU A 82 13.17 10.50 1.29
N MET A 83 12.77 11.14 0.20
CA MET A 83 11.40 11.05 -0.32
C MET A 83 11.09 9.64 -0.84
N LYS A 84 12.05 8.98 -1.52
CA LYS A 84 11.89 7.60 -2.00
C LYS A 84 11.81 6.61 -0.84
N LEU A 85 12.66 6.75 0.16
CA LEU A 85 12.61 5.94 1.37
C LEU A 85 11.32 6.15 2.17
N ALA A 86 10.84 7.38 2.28
CA ALA A 86 9.56 7.68 2.91
C ALA A 86 8.40 6.95 2.22
N ALA A 87 8.39 6.92 0.88
CA ALA A 87 7.40 6.15 0.12
C ALA A 87 7.49 4.64 0.40
N VAL A 88 8.71 4.08 0.43
CA VAL A 88 8.93 2.66 0.76
C VAL A 88 8.38 2.32 2.14
N HIS A 89 8.71 3.13 3.15
CA HIS A 89 8.23 2.93 4.52
C HIS A 89 6.70 3.06 4.62
N ALA A 90 6.10 4.03 3.93
CA ALA A 90 4.66 4.22 3.90
C ALA A 90 3.94 3.00 3.29
N ILE A 91 4.42 2.50 2.15
CA ILE A 91 3.87 1.31 1.49
C ILE A 91 4.01 0.06 2.39
N ALA A 92 5.17 -0.13 3.01
CA ALA A 92 5.42 -1.25 3.92
C ALA A 92 4.53 -1.18 5.18
N ALA A 93 4.32 0.01 5.74
CA ALA A 93 3.42 0.23 6.86
C ALA A 93 1.95 -0.02 6.48
N LEU A 94 1.55 0.44 5.30
CA LEU A 94 0.18 0.26 4.79
C LEU A 94 -0.18 -1.22 4.62
N ALA A 95 0.74 -2.05 4.15
CA ALA A 95 0.54 -3.50 3.99
C ALA A 95 0.17 -4.20 5.31
N LYS A 96 0.58 -3.64 6.45
CA LYS A 96 0.33 -4.19 7.80
C LYS A 96 -0.97 -3.70 8.43
N LYS A 97 -1.62 -2.68 7.84
CA LYS A 97 -2.91 -2.16 8.31
C LYS A 97 -4.06 -3.06 7.84
N PRO A 98 -5.19 -3.11 8.57
CA PRO A 98 -6.39 -3.80 8.10
C PRO A 98 -6.78 -3.34 6.70
N VAL A 99 -7.11 -4.28 5.82
CA VAL A 99 -7.42 -3.98 4.42
C VAL A 99 -8.89 -3.58 4.29
N PRO A 100 -9.23 -2.45 3.63
CA PRO A 100 -10.61 -2.02 3.44
C PRO A 100 -11.43 -3.00 2.60
N ASP A 101 -12.72 -3.10 2.87
CA ASP A 101 -13.62 -4.00 2.14
C ASP A 101 -13.70 -3.69 0.64
N VAL A 102 -13.52 -2.42 0.24
CA VAL A 102 -13.46 -2.05 -1.18
C VAL A 102 -12.32 -2.78 -1.91
N VAL A 103 -11.19 -2.99 -1.25
CA VAL A 103 -10.05 -3.75 -1.81
C VAL A 103 -10.36 -5.24 -1.82
N ASN A 104 -10.87 -5.78 -0.71
CA ASN A 104 -11.26 -7.19 -0.60
C ASN A 104 -12.29 -7.56 -1.69
N ASN A 105 -13.31 -6.73 -1.87
CA ASN A 105 -14.36 -6.93 -2.86
C ASN A 105 -13.83 -6.87 -4.31
N ALA A 106 -12.90 -5.95 -4.59
CA ALA A 106 -12.30 -5.81 -5.92
C ALA A 106 -11.52 -7.06 -6.37
N TYR A 107 -11.01 -7.83 -5.41
CA TYR A 107 -10.29 -9.08 -5.67
C TYR A 107 -11.09 -10.35 -5.33
N HIS A 108 -12.36 -10.22 -4.99
CA HIS A 108 -13.25 -11.33 -4.61
C HIS A 108 -12.68 -12.19 -3.47
N VAL A 109 -12.06 -11.56 -2.48
CA VAL A 109 -11.45 -12.20 -1.32
C VAL A 109 -12.20 -11.74 -0.06
N ASN A 110 -12.42 -12.64 0.89
CA ASN A 110 -13.11 -12.29 2.14
C ASN A 110 -12.31 -11.33 3.02
N ASN A 111 -11.00 -11.53 3.12
CA ASN A 111 -10.12 -10.66 3.89
C ASN A 111 -8.66 -10.89 3.53
N PHE A 112 -7.98 -9.84 3.08
CA PHE A 112 -6.52 -9.85 3.00
C PHE A 112 -5.93 -9.63 4.39
N THR A 113 -4.95 -10.45 4.74
CA THR A 113 -4.20 -10.31 5.99
C THR A 113 -2.71 -10.30 5.69
N PHE A 114 -1.94 -9.43 6.35
CA PHE A 114 -0.50 -9.38 6.19
C PHE A 114 0.16 -10.74 6.42
N GLY A 115 0.95 -11.19 5.45
CA GLY A 115 1.60 -12.48 5.46
C GLY A 115 2.19 -12.86 4.10
N PRO A 116 2.60 -14.11 3.88
CA PRO A 116 3.27 -14.56 2.66
C PRO A 116 2.48 -14.28 1.36
N SER A 117 1.15 -14.28 1.42
CA SER A 117 0.27 -14.00 0.27
C SER A 117 -0.15 -12.52 0.14
N TYR A 118 0.15 -11.68 1.14
CA TYR A 118 -0.17 -10.27 1.13
C TYR A 118 0.86 -9.49 1.96
N PHE A 119 1.96 -9.09 1.37
CA PHE A 119 2.95 -8.18 1.96
C PHE A 119 3.16 -6.90 1.13
N ILE A 120 2.44 -6.78 0.01
CA ILE A 120 2.39 -5.59 -0.84
C ILE A 120 0.93 -5.13 -0.95
N PRO A 121 0.60 -3.84 -0.71
CA PRO A 121 -0.74 -3.32 -0.92
C PRO A 121 -1.20 -3.50 -2.36
N LYS A 122 -2.50 -3.72 -2.54
CA LYS A 122 -3.06 -3.85 -3.89
C LYS A 122 -3.10 -2.49 -4.62
N PRO A 123 -2.90 -2.46 -5.94
CA PRO A 123 -2.95 -1.22 -6.73
C PRO A 123 -4.23 -0.40 -6.59
N VAL A 124 -5.34 -1.06 -6.28
CA VAL A 124 -6.65 -0.40 -6.09
C VAL A 124 -6.88 0.11 -4.66
N ASP A 125 -5.88 -0.01 -3.77
CA ASP A 125 -6.02 0.44 -2.39
C ASP A 125 -6.13 1.97 -2.34
N PRO A 126 -7.31 2.48 -1.96
CA PRO A 126 -7.57 3.93 -1.98
C PRO A 126 -6.73 4.72 -0.98
N ARG A 127 -6.12 4.06 -0.01
CA ARG A 127 -5.29 4.71 1.01
C ARG A 127 -3.89 5.07 0.50
N LEU A 128 -3.45 4.49 -0.63
CA LEU A 128 -2.13 4.76 -1.21
C LEU A 128 -1.90 6.26 -1.45
N ILE A 129 -2.93 6.97 -1.92
CA ILE A 129 -2.79 8.41 -2.21
C ILE A 129 -2.50 9.22 -0.95
N THR A 130 -3.16 8.94 0.16
CA THR A 130 -2.93 9.68 1.40
C THR A 130 -1.65 9.22 2.09
N GLU A 131 -1.49 7.92 2.31
CA GLU A 131 -0.36 7.37 3.07
C GLU A 131 1.00 7.68 2.40
N VAL A 132 1.10 7.46 1.09
CA VAL A 132 2.36 7.63 0.37
C VAL A 132 2.62 9.11 0.07
N SER A 133 1.63 9.85 -0.45
CA SER A 133 1.86 11.26 -0.82
C SER A 133 2.16 12.14 0.40
N MET A 134 1.49 11.89 1.53
CA MET A 134 1.77 12.63 2.77
C MET A 134 3.18 12.32 3.31
N ALA A 135 3.60 11.05 3.27
CA ALA A 135 4.95 10.67 3.70
C ALA A 135 6.03 11.35 2.83
N VAL A 136 5.84 11.32 1.51
CA VAL A 136 6.75 11.97 0.56
C VAL A 136 6.77 13.48 0.74
N ALA A 137 5.61 14.11 0.95
CA ALA A 137 5.52 15.55 1.18
C ALA A 137 6.26 15.96 2.47
N LYS A 138 6.11 15.19 3.55
CA LYS A 138 6.85 15.40 4.81
C LYS A 138 8.35 15.31 4.58
N ALA A 139 8.81 14.24 3.93
CA ALA A 139 10.23 14.04 3.63
C ALA A 139 10.79 15.15 2.75
N ALA A 140 10.02 15.64 1.77
CA ALA A 140 10.44 16.79 0.94
C ALA A 140 10.65 18.06 1.77
N MET A 141 9.79 18.31 2.74
CA MET A 141 9.89 19.46 3.64
C MET A 141 11.07 19.32 4.61
N GLU A 142 11.21 18.14 5.23
CA GLU A 142 12.27 17.84 6.20
C GLU A 142 13.67 17.86 5.58
N SER A 143 13.80 17.38 4.33
CA SER A 143 15.06 17.39 3.59
C SER A 143 15.38 18.72 2.90
N GLY A 144 14.50 19.73 3.04
CA GLY A 144 14.72 21.08 2.55
C GLY A 144 14.54 21.27 1.03
N VAL A 145 14.04 20.26 0.30
CA VAL A 145 13.81 20.39 -1.15
C VAL A 145 12.43 20.98 -1.49
N ALA A 146 11.52 21.08 -0.52
CA ALA A 146 10.20 21.67 -0.70
C ALA A 146 10.26 23.19 -0.79
N ARG A 147 9.64 23.78 -1.82
CA ARG A 147 9.42 25.24 -1.97
C ARG A 147 8.10 25.71 -1.37
N LYS A 148 7.17 24.79 -1.12
CA LYS A 148 5.87 25.08 -0.50
C LYS A 148 5.73 24.21 0.74
N GLN A 149 5.42 24.86 1.87
CA GLN A 149 5.15 24.17 3.13
C GLN A 149 3.67 23.81 3.23
N ILE A 150 3.39 22.61 3.74
CA ILE A 150 2.05 22.15 4.10
C ILE A 150 1.94 22.30 5.61
N THR A 151 1.12 23.25 6.06
CA THR A 151 0.94 23.55 7.49
C THR A 151 -0.30 22.87 8.08
N ASP A 152 -1.34 22.67 7.27
CA ASP A 152 -2.56 21.96 7.65
C ASP A 152 -2.60 20.57 6.98
N TRP A 153 -2.14 19.56 7.72
CA TRP A 153 -2.10 18.18 7.26
C TRP A 153 -3.49 17.56 7.13
N SER A 154 -4.46 18.00 7.94
CA SER A 154 -5.83 17.52 7.85
C SER A 154 -6.51 18.01 6.56
N ALA A 155 -6.35 19.29 6.24
CA ALA A 155 -6.83 19.84 4.98
C ALA A 155 -6.16 19.20 3.77
N TYR A 156 -4.87 18.91 3.85
CA TYR A 156 -4.14 18.24 2.78
C TYR A 156 -4.61 16.79 2.57
N GLU A 157 -4.82 16.03 3.64
CA GLU A 157 -5.39 14.68 3.57
C GLU A 157 -6.76 14.70 2.90
N HIS A 158 -7.63 15.63 3.28
CA HIS A 158 -8.94 15.81 2.65
C HIS A 158 -8.82 16.09 1.15
N GLN A 159 -7.93 17.01 0.76
CA GLN A 159 -7.68 17.31 -0.66
C GLN A 159 -7.26 16.05 -1.43
N LEU A 160 -6.40 15.21 -0.87
CA LEU A 160 -5.96 13.97 -1.49
C LEU A 160 -7.13 12.96 -1.65
N ARG A 161 -7.99 12.84 -0.66
CA ARG A 161 -9.17 11.97 -0.69
C ARG A 161 -10.20 12.45 -1.74
N GLU A 162 -10.41 13.75 -1.86
CA GLU A 162 -11.29 14.36 -2.87
C GLU A 162 -10.82 14.04 -4.30
N LEU A 163 -9.51 14.04 -4.55
CA LEU A 163 -8.93 13.70 -5.86
C LEU A 163 -9.28 12.26 -6.32
N MET A 164 -9.49 11.36 -5.38
CA MET A 164 -9.90 9.97 -5.67
C MET A 164 -11.41 9.77 -5.72
N GLY A 165 -12.21 10.83 -5.57
CA GLY A 165 -13.66 10.72 -5.51
C GLY A 165 -14.19 9.95 -4.29
N GLN A 166 -13.38 9.80 -3.24
CA GLN A 166 -13.70 8.98 -2.08
C GLN A 166 -14.56 9.69 -1.04
N GLU A 167 -14.73 10.99 -1.12
CA GLU A 167 -15.52 11.74 -0.15
C GLU A 167 -16.92 12.12 -0.67
N ASN A 168 -17.90 11.44 -0.11
CA ASN A 168 -19.27 11.96 -0.15
C ASN A 168 -19.36 13.12 0.87
N LYS A 169 -19.85 14.29 0.40
CA LYS A 169 -20.02 15.50 1.21
C LYS A 169 -20.80 15.23 2.51
N LEU A 170 -21.78 14.33 2.46
CA LEU A 170 -22.57 13.94 3.62
C LEU A 170 -21.71 13.17 4.65
N THR A 171 -20.95 12.19 4.19
CA THR A 171 -20.05 11.39 5.06
C THR A 171 -19.05 12.29 5.76
N ARG A 172 -18.46 13.26 5.04
CA ARG A 172 -17.54 14.26 5.62
C ARG A 172 -18.19 15.08 6.74
N GLN A 173 -19.43 15.53 6.52
CA GLN A 173 -20.17 16.28 7.54
C GLN A 173 -20.43 15.43 8.79
N LEU A 174 -20.81 14.17 8.63
CA LEU A 174 -21.02 13.23 9.72
C LEU A 174 -19.74 12.99 10.53
N TYR A 175 -18.61 12.74 9.86
CA TYR A 175 -17.32 12.58 10.56
C TYR A 175 -16.89 13.86 11.29
N ALA A 176 -17.08 15.03 10.68
CA ALA A 176 -16.76 16.30 11.32
C ALA A 176 -17.62 16.55 12.57
N MET A 177 -18.90 16.18 12.54
CA MET A 177 -19.79 16.27 13.69
C MET A 177 -19.38 15.28 14.79
N ALA A 178 -19.10 14.03 14.43
CA ALA A 178 -18.68 12.99 15.39
C ALA A 178 -17.36 13.35 16.11
N ARG A 179 -16.40 13.94 15.38
CA ARG A 179 -15.13 14.39 15.98
C ARG A 179 -15.27 15.59 16.91
N ARG A 180 -16.31 16.44 16.71
CA ARG A 180 -16.58 17.59 17.61
C ARG A 180 -17.17 17.18 18.94
N ASP A 181 -17.93 16.09 18.95
CA ASP A 181 -18.57 15.55 20.14
C ASP A 181 -18.42 14.03 20.21
N PRO A 182 -17.21 13.52 20.54
CA PRO A 182 -16.94 12.10 20.55
C PRO A 182 -17.74 11.40 21.67
N GLN A 183 -18.54 10.42 21.27
CA GLN A 183 -19.37 9.64 22.19
C GLN A 183 -18.72 8.31 22.53
N ARG A 184 -19.01 7.79 23.73
CA ARG A 184 -18.64 6.43 24.11
C ARG A 184 -19.66 5.46 23.50
N VAL A 185 -19.19 4.58 22.65
CA VAL A 185 -20.02 3.57 21.98
C VAL A 185 -19.69 2.18 22.53
N VAL A 186 -20.72 1.42 22.85
CA VAL A 186 -20.60 0.02 23.26
C VAL A 186 -21.27 -0.85 22.21
N PHE A 187 -20.53 -1.81 21.67
CA PHE A 187 -21.04 -2.78 20.72
C PHE A 187 -21.52 -4.02 21.44
N ALA A 188 -22.80 -4.37 21.31
CA ALA A 188 -23.38 -5.56 21.95
C ALA A 188 -22.78 -6.87 21.41
N GLU A 189 -22.36 -6.88 20.14
CA GLU A 189 -21.77 -8.03 19.44
C GLU A 189 -20.27 -7.80 19.18
N GLY A 190 -19.49 -7.50 20.21
CA GLY A 190 -18.09 -7.11 20.11
C GLY A 190 -17.12 -8.15 19.52
N ILE A 191 -17.58 -9.39 19.31
CA ILE A 191 -16.78 -10.45 18.63
C ILE A 191 -17.08 -10.57 17.14
N HIS A 192 -18.11 -9.87 16.62
CA HIS A 192 -18.46 -9.96 15.21
C HIS A 192 -17.42 -9.20 14.35
N PRO A 193 -16.84 -9.81 13.29
CA PRO A 193 -15.77 -9.19 12.50
C PRO A 193 -16.11 -7.81 11.95
N ASN A 194 -17.34 -7.60 11.49
CA ASN A 194 -17.77 -6.30 10.95
C ASN A 194 -17.89 -5.23 12.05
N MET A 195 -18.24 -5.61 13.27
CA MET A 195 -18.29 -4.67 14.40
C MET A 195 -16.88 -4.26 14.83
N LEU A 196 -15.93 -5.19 14.84
CA LEU A 196 -14.52 -4.88 15.11
C LEU A 196 -13.94 -3.95 14.03
N LYS A 197 -14.24 -4.18 12.74
CA LYS A 197 -13.85 -3.28 11.66
C LYS A 197 -14.44 -1.89 11.85
N ALA A 198 -15.75 -1.78 12.08
CA ALA A 198 -16.42 -0.50 12.32
C ALA A 198 -15.83 0.26 13.51
N ALA A 199 -15.47 -0.44 14.58
CA ALA A 199 -14.82 0.17 15.76
C ALA A 199 -13.42 0.73 15.44
N VAL A 200 -12.66 0.06 14.55
CA VAL A 200 -11.34 0.53 14.10
C VAL A 200 -11.47 1.74 13.19
N GLU A 201 -12.46 1.75 12.28
CA GLU A 201 -12.71 2.86 11.35
C GLU A 201 -13.27 4.11 12.07
N ALA A 202 -14.01 3.92 13.16
CA ALA A 202 -14.59 5.02 13.93
C ALA A 202 -13.61 5.70 14.91
N LYS A 203 -12.43 5.14 15.13
CA LYS A 203 -11.39 5.65 16.02
C LYS A 203 -10.50 6.68 15.31
#